data_279ea722f715e8c45f2bdb8b72f52445
#
_entry.id   279ea722f715e8c45f2bdb8b72f52445
#
_cell.length_a   1.000
_cell.length_b   1.000
_cell.length_c   1.000
_cell.angle_alpha   90.00
_cell.angle_beta   90.00
_cell.angle_gamma   90.00
#
_symmetry.space_group_name_H-M   'P 1'
#
loop_
_entity.id
_entity.type
_entity.pdbx_description
1 polymer ?
#
loop_
_entity_poly.entity_id
_entity_poly.type
_entity_poly.pdbx_seq_one_letter_code
_entity_poly.pdbx_strand_id
1 'polypeptide(L)'
;MSVDVQSDAARRPGQDGDVLVRLTGLKKYFPITRGIVFQKHVGDVRAVDGIDLEIRRGETLGLVGETGCGKSTLARVIMRLHDSTAGSIEFEGRDITGLEGKELRGLRRDMQMIFQDPMASLNPRKTVGSIIGEPFRLHGTVPKNRIRDEVQQLMELVGLN
;
A
#
# COMPACT_ATOMS: atom_id res chain seq x y z
N MET A 1 21.91 -7.23 -1.61
CA MET A 1 21.17 -7.67 -0.41
C MET A 1 19.82 -8.14 -0.90
N SER A 2 19.57 -9.45 -0.87
CA SER A 2 18.39 -10.06 -1.49
C SER A 2 17.25 -10.11 -0.48
N VAL A 3 16.04 -9.79 -0.92
CA VAL A 3 14.81 -10.02 -0.15
C VAL A 3 14.41 -11.46 -0.43
N ASP A 4 14.52 -12.35 0.57
CA ASP A 4 13.99 -13.71 0.44
C ASP A 4 12.48 -13.66 0.64
N VAL A 5 11.76 -13.99 -0.42
CA VAL A 5 10.31 -14.15 -0.41
C VAL A 5 10.03 -15.62 -0.18
N GLN A 6 9.70 -16.00 1.04
CA GLN A 6 9.22 -17.35 1.33
C GLN A 6 7.69 -17.37 1.21
N SER A 7 7.18 -17.90 0.12
CA SER A 7 5.77 -18.29 0.00
C SER A 7 5.65 -19.76 0.39
N ASP A 8 5.06 -20.04 1.53
CA ASP A 8 4.75 -21.41 1.98
C ASP A 8 3.37 -21.89 1.45
N ALA A 9 3.02 -21.42 0.25
CA ALA A 9 1.85 -21.89 -0.46
C ALA A 9 2.30 -22.98 -1.43
N ALA A 10 1.98 -24.25 -1.10
CA ALA A 10 2.09 -25.35 -2.05
C ALA A 10 1.42 -24.93 -3.37
N ARG A 11 2.24 -24.70 -4.40
CA ARG A 11 1.78 -24.33 -5.75
C ARG A 11 0.77 -25.33 -6.25
N ARG A 12 -0.50 -24.96 -6.22
CA ARG A 12 -1.55 -25.66 -6.97
C ARG A 12 -1.46 -25.16 -8.42
N PRO A 13 -1.17 -26.01 -9.41
CA PRO A 13 -1.10 -25.59 -10.80
C PRO A 13 -2.51 -25.23 -11.30
N GLY A 14 -2.65 -24.03 -11.85
CA GLY A 14 -3.74 -23.66 -12.74
C GLY A 14 -4.92 -22.97 -12.10
N GLN A 15 -4.81 -21.65 -11.95
CA GLN A 15 -5.93 -20.73 -12.06
C GLN A 15 -5.37 -19.29 -12.09
N ASP A 16 -5.13 -18.74 -13.26
CA ASP A 16 -4.75 -17.32 -13.45
C ASP A 16 -5.85 -16.35 -12.93
N GLY A 17 -7.06 -16.86 -12.73
CA GLY A 17 -8.20 -16.08 -12.23
C GLY A 17 -8.16 -15.75 -10.73
N ASP A 18 -7.17 -16.21 -9.96
CA ASP A 18 -7.12 -16.07 -8.50
C ASP A 18 -6.00 -15.14 -8.00
N VAL A 19 -5.20 -14.57 -8.89
CA VAL A 19 -4.13 -13.62 -8.54
C VAL A 19 -4.75 -12.26 -8.23
N LEU A 20 -4.60 -11.82 -6.97
CA LEU A 20 -5.09 -10.53 -6.51
C LEU A 20 -4.11 -9.41 -6.84
N VAL A 21 -2.81 -9.63 -6.57
CA VAL A 21 -1.74 -8.68 -6.85
C VAL A 21 -0.64 -9.41 -7.62
N ARG A 22 -0.16 -8.81 -8.72
CA ARG A 22 1.01 -9.27 -9.45
C ARG A 22 2.01 -8.14 -9.61
N LEU A 23 3.26 -8.41 -9.29
CA LEU A 23 4.39 -7.51 -9.51
C LEU A 23 5.29 -8.13 -10.57
N THR A 24 5.73 -7.35 -11.54
CA THR A 24 6.65 -7.82 -12.59
C THR A 24 7.82 -6.86 -12.70
N GLY A 25 9.02 -7.36 -12.39
CA GLY A 25 10.28 -6.61 -12.46
C GLY A 25 10.25 -5.30 -11.67
N LEU A 26 9.51 -5.25 -10.55
CA LEU A 26 9.25 -4.01 -9.83
C LEU A 26 10.53 -3.42 -9.24
N LYS A 27 10.78 -2.13 -9.52
CA LYS A 27 11.93 -1.39 -9.02
C LYS A 27 11.51 -0.09 -8.35
N LYS A 28 12.20 0.25 -7.26
CA LYS A 28 12.12 1.57 -6.63
C LYS A 28 13.50 2.04 -6.21
N TYR A 29 13.94 3.11 -6.86
CA TYR A 29 15.20 3.78 -6.59
C TYR A 29 14.93 5.17 -6.07
N PHE A 30 15.68 5.59 -5.08
CA PHE A 30 15.64 6.94 -4.53
C PHE A 30 16.92 7.67 -4.94
N PRO A 31 16.83 8.79 -5.69
CA PRO A 31 18.02 9.52 -6.12
C PRO A 31 18.71 10.18 -4.92
N ILE A 32 20.03 10.03 -4.87
CA ILE A 32 20.91 10.77 -3.96
C ILE A 32 21.37 12.01 -4.67
N THR A 33 20.94 13.18 -4.18
CA THR A 33 21.40 14.48 -4.70
C THR A 33 22.35 15.15 -3.72
N ARG A 34 23.38 15.82 -4.23
CA ARG A 34 24.35 16.60 -3.43
C ARG A 34 24.39 18.04 -3.91
N GLY A 35 24.34 18.98 -2.97
CA GLY A 35 24.38 20.44 -3.22
C GLY A 35 23.09 21.14 -2.80
N ILE A 36 23.22 22.40 -2.30
CA ILE A 36 22.09 23.21 -1.82
C ILE A 36 21.50 24.05 -2.96
N VAL A 37 22.34 24.61 -3.84
CA VAL A 37 21.91 25.47 -4.95
C VAL A 37 21.88 24.71 -6.28
N PHE A 38 22.89 23.86 -6.54
CA PHE A 38 22.95 22.97 -7.70
C PHE A 38 22.90 21.55 -7.22
N GLN A 39 21.70 20.94 -7.32
CA GLN A 39 21.51 19.54 -6.99
C GLN A 39 22.12 18.66 -8.08
N LYS A 40 23.29 18.07 -7.80
CA LYS A 40 23.92 17.09 -8.69
C LYS A 40 23.50 15.69 -8.24
N HIS A 41 22.93 14.90 -9.15
CA HIS A 41 22.67 13.48 -8.93
C HIS A 41 24.00 12.75 -8.72
N VAL A 42 24.16 12.03 -7.63
CA VAL A 42 25.41 11.36 -7.22
C VAL A 42 25.25 9.83 -7.29
N GLY A 43 24.02 9.33 -7.22
CA GLY A 43 23.71 7.90 -7.25
C GLY A 43 22.29 7.62 -6.81
N ASP A 44 21.93 6.35 -6.71
CA ASP A 44 20.60 5.90 -6.30
C ASP A 44 20.65 4.90 -5.15
N VAL A 45 19.76 5.05 -4.17
CA VAL A 45 19.46 3.99 -3.22
C VAL A 45 18.47 3.04 -3.86
N ARG A 46 18.90 1.83 -4.18
CA ARG A 46 18.04 0.77 -4.75
C ARG A 46 17.29 0.08 -3.63
N ALA A 47 16.14 0.64 -3.26
CA ALA A 47 15.35 0.11 -2.16
C ALA A 47 14.54 -1.15 -2.55
N VAL A 48 14.12 -1.23 -3.80
CA VAL A 48 13.50 -2.42 -4.42
C VAL A 48 14.14 -2.58 -5.78
N ASP A 49 14.63 -3.76 -6.12
CA ASP A 49 15.37 -3.99 -7.36
C ASP A 49 14.96 -5.30 -8.05
N GLY A 50 13.99 -5.22 -8.96
CA GLY A 50 13.57 -6.31 -9.83
C GLY A 50 12.78 -7.40 -9.10
N ILE A 51 11.75 -7.03 -8.33
CA ILE A 51 10.91 -8.00 -7.60
C ILE A 51 9.77 -8.49 -8.50
N ASP A 52 9.66 -9.81 -8.61
CA ASP A 52 8.53 -10.53 -9.16
C ASP A 52 7.80 -11.24 -8.02
N LEU A 53 6.48 -11.00 -7.91
CA LEU A 53 5.68 -11.49 -6.79
C LEU A 53 4.23 -11.65 -7.21
N GLU A 54 3.58 -12.70 -6.74
CA GLU A 54 2.13 -12.86 -6.84
C GLU A 54 1.52 -13.05 -5.44
N ILE A 55 0.39 -12.40 -5.20
CA ILE A 55 -0.45 -12.60 -4.02
C ILE A 55 -1.81 -13.04 -4.51
N ARG A 56 -2.30 -14.18 -4.01
CA ARG A 56 -3.60 -14.73 -4.39
C ARG A 56 -4.70 -14.21 -3.49
N ARG A 57 -5.92 -14.26 -3.97
CA ARG A 57 -7.09 -13.89 -3.16
C ARG A 57 -7.23 -14.83 -1.96
N GLY A 58 -7.41 -14.24 -0.76
CA GLY A 58 -7.50 -15.00 0.50
C GLY A 58 -6.16 -15.53 1.04
N GLU A 59 -5.04 -15.20 0.38
CA GLU A 59 -3.70 -15.57 0.83
C GLU A 59 -3.14 -14.56 1.83
N THR A 60 -2.38 -15.06 2.81
CA THR A 60 -1.52 -14.23 3.66
C THR A 60 -0.07 -14.47 3.25
N LEU A 61 0.56 -13.44 2.69
CA LEU A 61 1.96 -13.49 2.31
C LEU A 61 2.84 -12.82 3.37
N GLY A 62 3.80 -13.58 3.93
CA GLY A 62 4.81 -13.08 4.86
C GLY A 62 6.04 -12.54 4.13
N LEU A 63 6.40 -11.27 4.37
CA LEU A 63 7.62 -10.66 3.85
C LEU A 63 8.66 -10.53 4.94
N VAL A 64 9.73 -11.34 4.86
CA VAL A 64 10.78 -11.43 5.88
C VAL A 64 12.10 -10.87 5.34
N GLY A 65 12.93 -10.34 6.20
CA GLY A 65 14.25 -9.82 5.86
C GLY A 65 14.76 -8.82 6.92
N GLU A 66 16.03 -8.46 6.84
CA GLU A 66 16.67 -7.54 7.78
C GLU A 66 16.06 -6.13 7.78
N THR A 67 16.32 -5.38 8.85
CA THR A 67 15.91 -3.96 8.90
C THR A 67 16.61 -3.18 7.78
N GLY A 68 15.85 -2.38 7.04
CA GLY A 68 16.37 -1.57 5.92
C GLY A 68 16.48 -2.29 4.58
N CYS A 69 16.13 -3.59 4.46
CA CYS A 69 16.21 -4.31 3.18
C CYS A 69 15.13 -3.96 2.16
N GLY A 70 14.24 -3.00 2.45
CA GLY A 70 13.24 -2.51 1.47
C GLY A 70 11.80 -2.98 1.66
N LYS A 71 11.48 -3.81 2.65
CA LYS A 71 10.10 -4.34 2.91
C LYS A 71 9.03 -3.24 2.97
N SER A 72 9.26 -2.24 3.80
CA SER A 72 8.31 -1.13 3.94
C SER A 72 8.22 -0.27 2.68
N THR A 73 9.30 -0.18 1.91
CA THR A 73 9.31 0.49 0.62
C THR A 73 8.48 -0.29 -0.39
N LEU A 74 8.67 -1.61 -0.48
CA LEU A 74 7.90 -2.49 -1.35
C LEU A 74 6.40 -2.35 -1.06
N ALA A 75 6.00 -2.48 0.21
CA ALA A 75 4.60 -2.32 0.61
C ALA A 75 4.02 -0.95 0.19
N ARG A 76 4.77 0.14 0.39
CA ARG A 76 4.33 1.49 -0.03
C ARG A 76 4.24 1.66 -1.55
N VAL A 77 5.10 0.98 -2.31
CA VAL A 77 5.05 1.01 -3.77
C VAL A 77 3.84 0.22 -4.27
N ILE A 78 3.55 -0.96 -3.72
CA ILE A 78 2.34 -1.74 -4.02
C ILE A 78 1.08 -0.91 -3.75
N MET A 79 1.04 -0.20 -2.61
CA MET A 79 -0.07 0.68 -2.23
C MET A 79 -0.12 2.01 -3.02
N ARG A 80 0.77 2.20 -4.01
CA ARG A 80 0.86 3.45 -4.78
C ARG A 80 0.99 4.70 -3.89
N LEU A 81 1.68 4.56 -2.74
CA LEU A 81 2.13 5.67 -1.90
C LEU A 81 3.47 6.22 -2.37
N HIS A 82 4.24 5.40 -3.09
CA HIS A 82 5.43 5.78 -3.86
C HIS A 82 5.29 5.24 -5.27
N ASP A 83 5.67 6.04 -6.25
CA ASP A 83 5.73 5.59 -7.63
C ASP A 83 6.89 4.61 -7.82
N SER A 84 6.69 3.58 -8.64
CA SER A 84 7.77 2.70 -9.07
C SER A 84 8.74 3.44 -9.99
N THR A 85 10.00 3.02 -9.99
CA THR A 85 11.00 3.50 -10.96
C THR A 85 10.91 2.72 -12.26
N ALA A 86 10.57 1.43 -12.17
CA ALA A 86 10.35 0.54 -13.31
C ALA A 86 9.53 -0.68 -12.86
N GLY A 87 9.13 -1.52 -13.84
CA GLY A 87 8.27 -2.66 -13.61
C GLY A 87 6.80 -2.30 -13.55
N SER A 88 5.94 -3.29 -13.31
CA SER A 88 4.49 -3.12 -13.27
C SER A 88 3.87 -3.69 -12.01
N ILE A 89 2.71 -3.15 -11.66
CA ILE A 89 1.85 -3.59 -10.56
C ILE A 89 0.47 -3.81 -11.12
N GLU A 90 -0.02 -5.05 -11.04
CA GLU A 90 -1.40 -5.38 -11.36
C GLU A 90 -2.19 -5.67 -10.09
N PHE A 91 -3.40 -5.15 -10.03
CA PHE A 91 -4.38 -5.44 -8.99
C PHE A 91 -5.68 -5.90 -9.64
N GLU A 92 -6.14 -7.11 -9.30
CA GLU A 92 -7.31 -7.76 -9.90
C GLU A 92 -7.26 -7.80 -11.44
N GLY A 93 -6.07 -8.08 -12.00
CA GLY A 93 -5.84 -8.14 -13.45
C GLY A 93 -5.76 -6.79 -14.15
N ARG A 94 -5.85 -5.69 -13.42
CA ARG A 94 -5.72 -4.32 -13.96
C ARG A 94 -4.34 -3.76 -13.62
N ASP A 95 -3.64 -3.23 -14.61
CA ASP A 95 -2.41 -2.45 -14.35
C ASP A 95 -2.74 -1.15 -13.61
N ILE A 96 -2.14 -0.99 -12.45
CA ILE A 96 -2.29 0.17 -11.56
C ILE A 96 -1.03 1.03 -11.49
N THR A 97 0.01 0.70 -12.24
CA THR A 97 1.35 1.30 -12.14
C THR A 97 1.34 2.81 -12.40
N GLY A 98 0.59 3.24 -13.41
CA GLY A 98 0.52 4.65 -13.84
C GLY A 98 -0.76 5.38 -13.40
N LEU A 99 -1.59 4.80 -12.52
CA LEU A 99 -2.84 5.44 -12.11
C LEU A 99 -2.61 6.73 -11.34
N GLU A 100 -3.41 7.77 -11.64
CA GLU A 100 -3.35 9.07 -10.97
C GLU A 100 -4.76 9.62 -10.65
N GLY A 101 -4.80 10.68 -9.88
CA GLY A 101 -5.99 11.49 -9.66
C GLY A 101 -7.19 10.69 -9.14
N LYS A 102 -8.29 10.70 -9.88
CA LYS A 102 -9.56 10.06 -9.49
C LYS A 102 -9.48 8.53 -9.50
N GLU A 103 -8.76 7.95 -10.45
CA GLU A 103 -8.60 6.48 -10.57
C GLU A 103 -7.81 5.92 -9.41
N LEU A 104 -6.68 6.55 -9.06
CA LEU A 104 -5.89 6.17 -7.89
C LEU A 104 -6.68 6.35 -6.58
N ARG A 105 -7.53 7.37 -6.49
CA ARG A 105 -8.42 7.55 -5.33
C ARG A 105 -9.46 6.44 -5.23
N GLY A 106 -9.99 5.97 -6.36
CA GLY A 106 -10.89 4.81 -6.42
C GLY A 106 -10.21 3.56 -5.88
N LEU A 107 -9.01 3.26 -6.34
CA LEU A 107 -8.21 2.10 -5.93
C LEU A 107 -7.97 2.06 -4.41
N ARG A 108 -7.78 3.20 -3.76
CA ARG A 108 -7.54 3.28 -2.31
C ARG A 108 -8.72 2.86 -1.43
N ARG A 109 -9.90 2.63 -2.00
CA ARG A 109 -11.02 2.00 -1.30
C ARG A 109 -10.83 0.50 -1.16
N ASP A 110 -10.20 -0.10 -2.16
CA ASP A 110 -10.06 -1.54 -2.31
C ASP A 110 -8.74 -2.05 -1.70
N MET A 111 -7.77 -1.14 -1.52
CA MET A 111 -6.46 -1.43 -0.92
C MET A 111 -6.22 -0.55 0.30
N GLN A 112 -5.91 -1.14 1.44
CA GLN A 112 -5.63 -0.43 2.69
C GLN A 112 -4.31 -0.89 3.30
N MET A 113 -3.67 0.01 4.05
CA MET A 113 -2.40 -0.25 4.73
C MET A 113 -2.53 0.07 6.23
N ILE A 114 -2.12 -0.88 7.07
CA ILE A 114 -1.95 -0.67 8.50
C ILE A 114 -0.47 -0.37 8.74
N PHE A 115 -0.18 0.80 9.30
CA PHE A 115 1.19 1.22 9.59
C PHE A 115 1.71 0.56 10.89
N GLN A 116 3.02 0.40 10.96
CA GLN A 116 3.70 -0.22 12.10
C GLN A 116 3.48 0.57 13.41
N ASP A 117 3.35 1.89 13.33
CA ASP A 117 2.98 2.76 14.45
C ASP A 117 1.63 3.44 14.12
N PRO A 118 0.50 2.84 14.55
CA PRO A 118 -0.81 3.40 14.31
C PRO A 118 -1.02 4.75 15.02
N MET A 119 -0.43 4.94 16.20
CA MET A 119 -0.62 6.16 16.99
C MET A 119 0.02 7.38 16.32
N ALA A 120 1.24 7.23 15.78
CA ALA A 120 1.91 8.29 15.01
C ALA A 120 1.16 8.63 13.69
N SER A 121 0.30 7.73 13.21
CA SER A 121 -0.48 7.94 11.99
C SER A 121 -1.74 8.77 12.22
N LEU A 122 -2.18 8.92 13.47
CA LEU A 122 -3.39 9.66 13.81
C LEU A 122 -3.08 11.16 13.99
N ASN A 123 -3.95 12.00 13.44
CA ASN A 123 -3.85 13.44 13.68
C ASN A 123 -4.37 13.78 15.09
N PRO A 124 -3.49 14.23 16.04
CA PRO A 124 -3.87 14.47 17.42
C PRO A 124 -4.86 15.63 17.61
N ARG A 125 -5.06 16.44 16.55
CA ARG A 125 -6.04 17.55 16.56
C ARG A 125 -7.44 17.12 16.13
N LYS A 126 -7.62 15.86 15.71
CA LYS A 126 -8.92 15.32 15.30
C LYS A 126 -9.46 14.38 16.37
N THR A 127 -10.79 14.38 16.54
CA THR A 127 -11.46 13.38 17.38
C THR A 127 -11.49 12.03 16.68
N VAL A 128 -11.56 10.93 17.45
CA VAL A 128 -11.67 9.57 16.95
C VAL A 128 -12.83 9.45 15.94
N GLY A 129 -14.01 9.94 16.31
CA GLY A 129 -15.18 9.93 15.43
C GLY A 129 -14.96 10.70 14.12
N SER A 130 -14.19 11.80 14.12
CA SER A 130 -13.88 12.53 12.89
C SER A 130 -12.90 11.79 12.00
N ILE A 131 -11.95 11.04 12.60
CA ILE A 131 -10.97 10.22 11.87
C ILE A 131 -11.67 9.04 11.21
N ILE A 132 -12.50 8.30 11.96
CA ILE A 132 -13.26 7.16 11.43
C ILE A 132 -14.26 7.61 10.36
N GLY A 133 -14.88 8.77 10.51
CA GLY A 133 -15.85 9.32 9.56
C GLY A 133 -15.24 9.94 8.30
N GLU A 134 -13.94 10.16 8.25
CA GLU A 134 -13.28 10.82 7.12
C GLU A 134 -13.32 10.00 5.82
N PRO A 135 -13.05 8.67 5.83
CA PRO A 135 -13.19 7.83 4.63
C PRO A 135 -14.61 7.86 4.06
N PHE A 136 -15.64 7.84 4.88
CA PHE A 136 -17.04 7.92 4.42
C PHE A 136 -17.33 9.23 3.67
N ARG A 137 -16.79 10.35 4.17
CA ARG A 137 -16.93 11.66 3.51
C ARG A 137 -16.13 11.73 2.21
N LEU A 138 -14.90 11.18 2.23
CA LEU A 138 -13.98 11.26 1.10
C LEU A 138 -14.44 10.42 -0.08
N HIS A 139 -14.91 9.21 0.20
CA HIS A 139 -15.34 8.24 -0.81
C HIS A 139 -16.85 8.27 -1.10
N GLY A 140 -17.63 8.98 -0.30
CA GLY A 140 -19.08 9.11 -0.49
C GLY A 140 -19.83 7.77 -0.35
N THR A 141 -19.30 6.84 0.42
CA THR A 141 -19.87 5.50 0.61
C THR A 141 -21.13 5.49 1.47
N VAL A 142 -21.32 6.55 2.27
CA VAL A 142 -22.46 6.72 3.19
C VAL A 142 -23.04 8.13 3.02
N PRO A 143 -24.37 8.29 3.01
CA PRO A 143 -25.02 9.61 3.04
C PRO A 143 -24.54 10.44 4.21
N LYS A 144 -24.34 11.74 4.00
CA LYS A 144 -23.75 12.65 5.02
C LYS A 144 -24.47 12.63 6.37
N ASN A 145 -25.80 12.52 6.35
CA ASN A 145 -26.65 12.46 7.53
C ASN A 145 -26.52 11.15 8.31
N ARG A 146 -25.99 10.08 7.72
CA ARG A 146 -25.82 8.77 8.36
C ARG A 146 -24.38 8.47 8.81
N ILE A 147 -23.43 9.33 8.46
CA ILE A 147 -22.01 9.10 8.80
C ILE A 147 -21.81 8.95 10.31
N ARG A 148 -22.54 9.73 11.12
CA ARG A 148 -22.43 9.65 12.59
C ARG A 148 -22.86 8.28 13.12
N ASP A 149 -23.96 7.77 12.63
CA ASP A 149 -24.52 6.48 13.07
C ASP A 149 -23.60 5.33 12.66
N GLU A 150 -23.07 5.36 11.43
CA GLU A 150 -22.10 4.36 10.95
C GLU A 150 -20.78 4.40 11.75
N VAL A 151 -20.28 5.58 12.08
CA VAL A 151 -19.10 5.75 12.94
C VAL A 151 -19.36 5.15 14.32
N GLN A 152 -20.53 5.41 14.92
CA GLN A 152 -20.90 4.86 16.21
C GLN A 152 -20.96 3.33 16.17
N GLN A 153 -21.58 2.75 15.15
CA GLN A 153 -21.63 1.29 14.97
C GLN A 153 -20.24 0.67 14.86
N LEU A 154 -19.32 1.30 14.10
CA LEU A 154 -17.95 0.83 14.01
C LEU A 154 -17.21 0.93 15.35
N MET A 155 -17.44 1.99 16.13
CA MET A 155 -16.85 2.14 17.46
C MET A 155 -17.36 1.05 18.41
N GLU A 156 -18.65 0.79 18.41
CA GLU A 156 -19.28 -0.29 19.22
C GLU A 156 -18.72 -1.66 18.84
N LEU A 157 -18.52 -1.92 17.55
CA LEU A 157 -17.95 -3.19 17.05
C LEU A 157 -16.57 -3.50 17.64
N VAL A 158 -15.77 -2.47 17.92
CA VAL A 158 -14.43 -2.62 18.51
C VAL A 158 -14.37 -2.28 20.01
N GLY A 159 -15.52 -2.15 20.65
CA GLY A 159 -15.63 -1.88 22.10
C GLY A 159 -15.28 -0.46 22.54
N LEU A 160 -15.31 0.49 21.63
CA LEU A 160 -15.17 1.91 21.91
C LEU A 160 -16.57 2.53 22.08
N ASN A 161 -16.94 2.88 23.31
CA ASN A 161 -18.19 3.54 23.65
C ASN A 161 -18.02 5.06 23.77
#